data_a22432efb878c63f7eb8a35335662548
#
_entry.id   a22432efb878c63f7eb8a35335662548
#
_cell.length_a   1.000
_cell.length_b   1.000
_cell.length_c   1.000
_cell.angle_alpha   90.00
_cell.angle_beta   90.00
_cell.angle_gamma   90.00
#
_symmetry.space_group_name_H-M   'P 1'
#
loop_
_entity.id
_entity.type
_entity.pdbx_description
1 polymer ?
#
loop_
_entity_poly.entity_id
_entity_poly.type
_entity_poly.pdbx_seq_one_letter_code
_entity_poly.pdbx_strand_id
1 'polypeptide(L)'
;MSAPAAASRPLQLDALCISEEITVLDTMKKLDETGQRILFIASEEKVLRGVVTDGDLRKHILRGGGLEDPVKNAVNYHPKSLPLSRRGEAKALMQKYTIDAVPLVDRKGRLTDVVFAQGVNLDNRRQAGL
;
A
#
# COMPACT_ATOMS: atom_id res chain seq x y z
N MET A 1 -23.35 7.43 9.55
CA MET A 1 -22.73 7.53 9.64
C MET A 1 -21.71 7.14 10.45
N SER A 2 -21.20 6.27 10.54
CA SER A 2 -20.07 5.77 11.24
C SER A 2 -18.75 6.33 10.73
N ALA A 3 -18.79 7.06 9.68
CA ALA A 3 -17.58 7.56 9.07
C ALA A 3 -16.67 8.33 10.04
N PRO A 4 -17.20 9.19 10.89
CA PRO A 4 -16.34 9.93 11.82
C PRO A 4 -15.55 9.02 12.76
N ALA A 5 -16.19 7.98 13.27
CA ALA A 5 -15.50 7.07 14.17
C ALA A 5 -14.44 6.29 13.43
N ALA A 6 -14.75 5.85 12.23
CA ALA A 6 -13.77 5.12 11.42
C ALA A 6 -12.59 6.01 11.07
N ALA A 7 -12.86 7.28 10.77
CA ALA A 7 -11.79 8.20 10.39
C ALA A 7 -10.84 8.49 11.52
N SER A 8 -11.27 8.34 12.78
CA SER A 8 -10.41 8.64 13.91
C SER A 8 -9.55 7.45 14.34
N ARG A 9 -9.78 6.28 13.78
CA ARG A 9 -9.02 5.09 14.15
C ARG A 9 -7.70 5.04 13.41
N PRO A 10 -6.62 4.59 14.07
CA PRO A 10 -5.38 4.36 13.35
C PRO A 10 -5.55 3.21 12.37
N LEU A 11 -4.90 3.33 11.24
CA LEU A 11 -4.91 2.30 10.20
C LEU A 11 -3.77 1.33 10.46
N GLN A 12 -4.07 0.05 10.48
CA GLN A 12 -3.05 -0.97 10.69
C GLN A 12 -2.27 -1.20 9.41
N LEU A 13 -0.98 -1.37 9.53
CA LEU A 13 -0.13 -1.63 8.36
C LEU A 13 -0.59 -2.88 7.61
N ASP A 14 -0.94 -3.93 8.35
CA ASP A 14 -1.41 -5.17 7.72
C ASP A 14 -2.67 -4.98 6.90
N ALA A 15 -3.49 -4.00 7.23
CA ALA A 15 -4.70 -3.73 6.46
C ALA A 15 -4.38 -3.20 5.06
N LEU A 16 -3.16 -2.73 4.85
CA LEU A 16 -2.72 -2.24 3.55
C LEU A 16 -2.03 -3.32 2.72
N CYS A 17 -1.92 -4.54 3.24
CA CYS A 17 -1.22 -5.64 2.56
C CYS A 17 -2.23 -6.63 2.02
N ILE A 18 -2.02 -7.07 0.80
CA ILE A 18 -2.90 -8.04 0.14
C ILE A 18 -2.08 -9.12 -0.53
N SER A 19 -2.74 -10.24 -0.82
CA SER A 19 -2.16 -11.28 -1.65
C SER A 19 -2.30 -10.90 -3.12
N GLU A 20 -1.32 -11.24 -3.92
CA GLU A 20 -1.37 -10.98 -5.35
C GLU A 20 -2.40 -11.87 -6.07
N GLU A 21 -2.95 -12.85 -5.37
CA GLU A 21 -3.91 -13.77 -5.97
C GLU A 21 -5.37 -13.32 -5.83
N ILE A 22 -5.65 -12.31 -5.05
CA ILE A 22 -7.04 -11.83 -4.96
C ILE A 22 -7.42 -11.14 -6.26
N THR A 23 -8.71 -10.99 -6.49
CA THR A 23 -9.18 -10.40 -7.76
C THR A 23 -9.00 -8.89 -7.75
N VAL A 24 -9.02 -8.32 -8.94
CA VAL A 24 -9.05 -6.86 -9.11
C VAL A 24 -10.24 -6.28 -8.34
N LEU A 25 -11.40 -6.93 -8.40
CA LEU A 25 -12.59 -6.44 -7.69
C LEU A 25 -12.36 -6.42 -6.18
N ASP A 26 -11.81 -7.51 -5.63
CA ASP A 26 -11.56 -7.57 -4.18
C ASP A 26 -10.54 -6.51 -3.76
N THR A 27 -9.57 -6.24 -4.63
CA THR A 27 -8.59 -5.19 -4.36
C THR A 27 -9.25 -3.82 -4.31
N MET A 28 -10.18 -3.56 -5.21
CA MET A 28 -10.92 -2.30 -5.23
C MET A 28 -11.75 -2.14 -3.96
N LYS A 29 -12.37 -3.23 -3.50
CA LYS A 29 -13.13 -3.21 -2.25
C LYS A 29 -12.21 -2.90 -1.08
N LYS A 30 -11.00 -3.44 -1.09
CA LYS A 30 -10.04 -3.21 -0.04
C LYS A 30 -9.59 -1.75 0.00
N LEU A 31 -9.35 -1.16 -1.17
CA LEU A 31 -9.02 0.26 -1.23
C LEU A 31 -10.14 1.10 -0.63
N ASP A 32 -11.39 0.74 -0.95
CA ASP A 32 -12.54 1.45 -0.43
C ASP A 32 -12.62 1.31 1.09
N GLU A 33 -12.39 0.11 1.62
CA GLU A 33 -12.41 -0.14 3.06
C GLU A 33 -11.37 0.68 3.81
N THR A 34 -10.17 0.75 3.27
CA THR A 34 -9.07 1.44 3.95
C THR A 34 -9.12 2.94 3.77
N GLY A 35 -9.81 3.42 2.74
CA GLY A 35 -9.81 4.84 2.40
C GLY A 35 -8.51 5.29 1.79
N GLN A 36 -7.61 4.37 1.48
CA GLN A 36 -6.33 4.70 0.88
C GLN A 36 -6.34 4.38 -0.61
N ARG A 37 -5.36 4.90 -1.33
CA ARG A 37 -5.27 4.71 -2.77
C ARG A 37 -4.17 3.74 -3.16
N ILE A 38 -3.57 3.08 -2.20
CA ILE A 38 -2.45 2.18 -2.43
C ILE A 38 -2.55 0.99 -1.50
N LEU A 39 -2.20 -0.17 -2.04
CA LEU A 39 -2.05 -1.38 -1.23
C LEU A 39 -0.72 -2.01 -1.60
N PHE A 40 -0.21 -2.84 -0.71
CA PHE A 40 1.10 -3.44 -0.87
C PHE A 40 0.99 -4.94 -1.01
N ILE A 41 1.83 -5.49 -1.89
CA ILE A 41 1.96 -6.94 -2.02
C ILE A 41 3.18 -7.32 -1.21
N ALA A 42 2.97 -8.14 -0.19
CA ALA A 42 4.05 -8.59 0.68
C ALA A 42 3.96 -10.10 0.84
N SER A 43 5.10 -10.73 1.01
CA SER A 43 5.15 -12.17 1.24
C SER A 43 4.65 -12.50 2.64
N GLU A 44 4.57 -13.79 2.96
CA GLU A 44 4.20 -14.21 4.30
C GLU A 44 5.18 -13.67 5.33
N GLU A 45 6.41 -13.46 4.93
CA GLU A 45 7.45 -12.92 5.80
C GLU A 45 7.48 -11.41 5.78
N LYS A 46 6.49 -10.79 5.15
CA LYS A 46 6.35 -9.33 5.07
C LYS A 46 7.32 -8.66 4.13
N VAL A 47 8.02 -9.39 3.29
CA VAL A 47 8.91 -8.80 2.30
C VAL A 47 8.07 -8.08 1.25
N LEU A 48 8.39 -6.81 1.03
CA LEU A 48 7.68 -6.01 0.03
C LEU A 48 8.00 -6.51 -1.37
N ARG A 49 6.97 -6.85 -2.14
CA ARG A 49 7.14 -7.36 -3.49
C ARG A 49 6.59 -6.42 -4.54
N GLY A 50 5.58 -5.67 -4.20
CA GLY A 50 4.98 -4.77 -5.17
C GLY A 50 3.97 -3.84 -4.53
N VAL A 51 3.44 -2.96 -5.36
CA VAL A 51 2.37 -2.05 -4.94
C VAL A 51 1.31 -2.03 -6.01
N VAL A 52 0.09 -1.72 -5.61
CA VAL A 52 -1.00 -1.48 -6.55
C VAL A 52 -1.78 -0.27 -6.09
N THR A 53 -2.06 0.62 -7.04
CA THR A 53 -2.81 1.84 -6.76
C THR A 53 -4.13 1.79 -7.51
N ASP A 54 -5.05 2.70 -7.16
CA ASP A 54 -6.30 2.82 -7.91
C ASP A 54 -6.01 3.15 -9.38
N GLY A 55 -4.96 3.90 -9.66
CA GLY A 55 -4.55 4.18 -11.04
C GLY A 55 -4.11 2.93 -11.79
N ASP A 56 -3.38 2.03 -11.11
CA ASP A 56 -2.96 0.78 -11.72
C ASP A 56 -4.17 -0.09 -12.09
N LEU A 57 -5.17 -0.13 -11.21
CA LEU A 57 -6.37 -0.90 -11.48
C LEU A 57 -7.16 -0.30 -12.64
N ARG A 58 -7.25 1.02 -12.69
CA ARG A 58 -7.94 1.68 -13.79
C ARG A 58 -7.25 1.37 -15.11
N LYS A 59 -5.92 1.41 -15.15
CA LYS A 59 -5.18 1.09 -16.37
C LYS A 59 -5.44 -0.34 -16.80
N HIS A 60 -5.52 -1.26 -15.84
CA HIS A 60 -5.80 -2.66 -16.14
C HIS A 60 -7.15 -2.79 -16.85
N ILE A 61 -8.17 -2.12 -16.33
CA ILE A 61 -9.50 -2.15 -16.93
C ILE A 61 -9.48 -1.51 -18.32
N LEU A 62 -8.81 -0.38 -18.46
CA LEU A 62 -8.75 0.32 -19.75
C LEU A 62 -8.04 -0.50 -20.82
N ARG A 63 -7.15 -1.39 -20.44
CA ARG A 63 -6.45 -2.26 -21.36
C ARG A 63 -7.25 -3.54 -21.71
N GLY A 64 -8.48 -3.62 -21.21
CA GLY A 64 -9.33 -4.77 -21.49
C GLY A 64 -9.34 -5.83 -20.42
N GLY A 65 -8.67 -5.60 -19.30
CA GLY A 65 -8.69 -6.54 -18.19
C GLY A 65 -10.03 -6.53 -17.47
N GLY A 66 -10.30 -7.60 -16.74
CA GLY A 66 -11.57 -7.78 -16.07
C GLY A 66 -11.45 -7.70 -14.56
N LEU A 67 -12.60 -7.55 -13.92
CA LEU A 67 -12.67 -7.47 -12.45
C LEU A 67 -12.34 -8.81 -11.80
N GLU A 68 -12.53 -9.90 -12.50
CA GLU A 68 -12.26 -11.22 -11.96
C GLU A 68 -10.82 -11.66 -12.15
N ASP A 69 -10.01 -10.87 -12.83
CA ASP A 69 -8.62 -11.20 -13.03
C ASP A 69 -7.86 -11.11 -11.71
N PRO A 70 -6.81 -11.91 -11.52
CA PRO A 70 -6.00 -11.77 -10.34
C PRO A 70 -5.29 -10.41 -10.35
N VAL A 71 -5.16 -9.81 -9.18
CA VAL A 71 -4.60 -8.46 -9.09
C VAL A 71 -3.14 -8.42 -9.52
N LYS A 72 -2.45 -9.55 -9.50
CA LYS A 72 -1.05 -9.57 -9.93
C LYS A 72 -0.87 -9.03 -11.35
N ASN A 73 -1.92 -9.08 -12.17
CA ASN A 73 -1.85 -8.53 -13.52
C ASN A 73 -1.80 -7.00 -13.53
N ALA A 74 -2.13 -6.36 -12.43
CA ALA A 74 -2.13 -4.90 -12.31
C ALA A 74 -1.05 -4.37 -11.37
N VAL A 75 -0.32 -5.24 -10.71
CA VAL A 75 0.66 -4.85 -9.69
C VAL A 75 1.91 -4.28 -10.33
N ASN A 76 2.44 -3.23 -9.71
CA ASN A 76 3.76 -2.73 -10.05
C ASN A 76 4.77 -3.46 -9.17
N TYR A 77 5.58 -4.32 -9.77
CA TYR A 77 6.58 -5.10 -9.04
C TYR A 77 7.92 -4.41 -8.90
N HIS A 78 7.96 -3.12 -9.25
CA HIS A 78 9.16 -2.30 -9.08
C HIS A 78 8.81 -1.05 -8.27
N PRO A 79 8.32 -1.24 -7.03
CA PRO A 79 7.87 -0.09 -6.25
C PRO A 79 9.03 0.77 -5.82
N LYS A 80 8.79 2.07 -5.71
CA LYS A 80 9.74 2.96 -5.06
C LYS A 80 9.64 2.72 -3.56
N SER A 81 10.77 2.48 -2.92
CA SER A 81 10.82 2.28 -1.49
C SER A 81 12.10 2.88 -0.94
N LEU A 82 12.16 3.00 0.38
CA LEU A 82 13.35 3.49 1.05
C LEU A 82 13.67 2.59 2.24
N PRO A 83 14.95 2.46 2.59
CA PRO A 83 15.29 1.86 3.88
C PRO A 83 14.68 2.69 5.00
N LEU A 84 14.33 2.04 6.09
CA LEU A 84 13.76 2.73 7.24
C LEU A 84 14.65 3.88 7.70
N SER A 85 15.98 3.69 7.64
CA SER A 85 16.95 4.70 8.07
C SER A 85 16.93 5.95 7.18
N ARG A 86 16.32 5.88 6.00
CA ARG A 86 16.28 7.01 5.08
C ARG A 86 14.88 7.60 4.96
N ARG A 87 14.08 7.44 5.98
CA ARG A 87 12.71 7.97 6.02
C ARG A 87 12.66 9.46 5.63
N GLY A 88 13.66 10.23 6.03
CA GLY A 88 13.69 11.67 5.75
C GLY A 88 13.73 12.03 4.28
N GLU A 89 14.03 11.06 3.40
CA GLU A 89 14.08 11.30 1.96
C GLU A 89 12.74 11.04 1.28
N ALA A 90 11.73 10.58 2.03
CA ALA A 90 10.47 10.16 1.42
C ALA A 90 9.75 11.30 0.72
N LYS A 91 9.75 12.49 1.33
CA LYS A 91 9.05 13.63 0.73
C LYS A 91 9.64 14.01 -0.62
N ALA A 92 10.97 14.04 -0.70
CA ALA A 92 11.63 14.36 -1.96
C ALA A 92 11.35 13.30 -3.01
N LEU A 93 11.32 12.04 -2.60
CA LEU A 93 11.03 10.94 -3.51
C LEU A 93 9.60 11.05 -4.05
N MET A 94 8.65 11.39 -3.18
CA MET A 94 7.27 11.56 -3.61
C MET A 94 7.12 12.69 -4.63
N GLN A 95 7.84 13.79 -4.42
CA GLN A 95 7.80 14.90 -5.36
C GLN A 95 8.45 14.54 -6.69
N LYS A 96 9.57 13.82 -6.63
CA LYS A 96 10.29 13.46 -7.84
C LYS A 96 9.48 12.55 -8.75
N TYR A 97 8.77 11.59 -8.17
CA TYR A 97 8.06 10.58 -8.95
C TYR A 97 6.55 10.79 -8.95
N THR A 98 6.08 11.86 -8.34
CA THR A 98 4.65 12.19 -8.29
C THR A 98 3.85 11.03 -7.72
N ILE A 99 4.30 10.54 -6.57
CA ILE A 99 3.62 9.45 -5.85
C ILE A 99 3.18 9.95 -4.49
N ASP A 100 2.18 9.30 -3.92
CA ASP A 100 1.53 9.76 -2.69
C ASP A 100 1.94 8.98 -1.45
N ALA A 101 2.75 7.96 -1.60
CA ALA A 101 3.18 7.14 -0.47
C ALA A 101 4.49 6.46 -0.80
N VAL A 102 5.33 6.29 0.22
CA VAL A 102 6.60 5.59 0.07
C VAL A 102 6.68 4.53 1.16
N PRO A 103 6.73 3.26 0.78
CA PRO A 103 6.93 2.20 1.76
C PRO A 103 8.37 2.21 2.28
N LEU A 104 8.52 1.91 3.56
CA LEU A 104 9.83 1.83 4.20
C LEU A 104 10.09 0.38 4.56
N VAL A 105 11.30 -0.07 4.28
CA VAL A 105 11.66 -1.47 4.48
C VAL A 105 12.87 -1.59 5.40
N ASP A 106 12.98 -2.73 6.06
CA ASP A 106 14.13 -3.04 6.90
C ASP A 106 15.24 -3.66 6.04
N ARG A 107 16.31 -4.13 6.70
CA ARG A 107 17.45 -4.69 5.98
C ARG A 107 17.10 -5.95 5.19
N LYS A 108 16.05 -6.64 5.58
CA LYS A 108 15.62 -7.85 4.88
C LYS A 108 14.56 -7.55 3.82
N GLY A 109 14.26 -6.28 3.60
CA GLY A 109 13.27 -5.89 2.62
C GLY A 109 11.84 -6.00 3.12
N ARG A 110 11.65 -6.17 4.42
CA ARG A 110 10.31 -6.31 4.98
C ARG A 110 9.67 -4.95 5.16
N LEU A 111 8.40 -4.86 4.80
CA LEU A 111 7.61 -3.64 4.94
C LEU A 111 7.41 -3.34 6.41
N THR A 112 7.90 -2.20 6.89
CA THR A 112 7.82 -1.84 8.29
C THR A 112 7.01 -0.59 8.55
N ASP A 113 6.88 0.29 7.55
CA ASP A 113 6.14 1.53 7.72
C ASP A 113 5.85 2.11 6.34
N VAL A 114 5.05 3.16 6.30
CA VAL A 114 4.74 3.87 5.06
C VAL A 114 4.69 5.36 5.39
N VAL A 115 5.32 6.17 4.55
CA VAL A 115 5.19 7.62 4.64
C VAL A 115 4.18 8.06 3.58
N PHE A 116 3.14 8.76 4.01
CA PHE A 116 2.09 9.25 3.13
C PHE A 116 2.25 10.75 2.89
N ALA A 117 1.94 11.19 1.68
CA ALA A 117 1.94 12.61 1.36
C ALA A 117 0.91 13.36 2.20
N GLN A 118 -0.26 12.74 2.43
CA GLN A 118 -1.28 13.28 3.31
C GLN A 118 -1.11 12.64 4.67
N GLY A 119 -1.44 13.36 5.72
CA GLY A 119 -1.33 12.79 7.06
C GLY A 119 -2.22 11.57 7.21
N VAL A 120 -1.64 10.44 7.54
CA VAL A 120 -2.34 9.21 7.79
C VAL A 120 -1.89 8.67 9.13
N ASN A 121 -2.86 8.32 9.97
CA ASN A 121 -2.56 7.76 11.29
C ASN A 121 -2.37 6.25 11.14
N LEU A 122 -1.11 5.84 10.96
CA LEU A 122 -0.78 4.44 10.77
C LEU A 122 -0.34 3.85 12.09
N ASP A 123 -0.98 2.76 12.50
CA ASP A 123 -0.68 2.13 13.78
C ASP A 123 0.37 1.05 13.59
N ASN A 124 1.56 1.30 14.13
CA ASN A 124 2.66 0.35 14.08
C ASN A 124 2.98 -0.24 15.44
N ARG A 125 2.11 -0.03 16.42
CA ARG A 125 2.41 -0.45 17.77
C ARG A 125 2.59 -1.95 17.92
N ARG A 126 1.91 -2.72 17.10
CA ARG A 126 2.06 -4.15 17.20
C ARG A 126 3.50 -4.59 16.91
N GLN A 127 4.23 -3.80 16.12
CA GLN A 127 5.63 -4.08 15.85
C GLN A 127 6.49 -3.71 17.03
N ALA A 128 6.15 -2.61 17.68
CA ALA A 128 6.90 -2.17 18.85
C ALA A 128 6.54 -2.98 20.08
N GLY A 129 5.34 -3.53 20.13
CA GLY A 129 4.90 -4.25 21.30
C GLY A 129 5.50 -5.63 21.45
N LEU A 130 6.37 -5.97 20.59
CA LEU A 130 6.99 -7.29 20.64
C LEU A 130 7.96 -7.47 21.78
#